data_6ad2a6dfcfb229b58ac08ce1ac2a1562
#
_entry.id   6ad2a6dfcfb229b58ac08ce1ac2a1562
#
_cell.length_a   1.000
_cell.length_b   1.000
_cell.length_c   1.000
_cell.angle_alpha   90.00
_cell.angle_beta   90.00
_cell.angle_gamma   90.00
#
_symmetry.space_group_name_H-M   'P 1'
#
loop_
_entity.id
_entity.type
_entity.pdbx_description
1 polymer ?
#
loop_
_entity_poly.entity_id
_entity_poly.type
_entity_poly.pdbx_seq_one_letter_code
_entity_poly.pdbx_strand_id
1 'polypeptide(L)'
;MTVTIFVPRDAAALALGAEKVARAIAQEIAARGLDAKVVRNGSRGMFWLEPLVEVRTEHERIAYGPVKAGDVKGLFDAGFLEGAEHALHLGPTKDIPFLRQQTRLTFSRCGVTDPLSLDDYRQYQGLKGLENAIAMTQAQIVAQVTDSGLRGRGGAGFPTGIKWKTVMDAAGPQKYIVCNADEGDSATFADRMIMEGDPFVLIEGMIIAGIATGATKGYVYTRSEYPHAIATMTEAVEIARAAGILGASVMGSAHAFDMEIRSGAGAYVCGEETSLLNSLEGKRGIVRAKPPLPALQGFLGRPTVVNNVISLASVPVIMDRGAEFYKNFGMGRSRGTIPIQIAGNVKYGGLYETAFGLSLGEIVDHIGGGTATGRPVRAVQVGGPLGAYFPRALFDTPFDYEAFAAKDGLIGHAGITVFDDSADMLKQARFAMEFCAIESCGKCTPCRIGSTRGVETADKIAQGIEPEKNKALLADLCNTMKFGSLCALGGFTPYPVMSAMNHFPEDFSPAPLIEAAE
;
A
#
# COMPACT_ATOMS: atom_id res chain seq x y z
N MET A 1 26.49 -1.69 -28.66
CA MET A 1 25.94 -1.32 -27.32
C MET A 1 25.36 -2.56 -26.67
N THR A 2 25.72 -2.83 -25.41
CA THR A 2 25.16 -3.96 -24.66
C THR A 2 23.65 -3.82 -24.51
N VAL A 3 22.87 -4.78 -25.01
CA VAL A 3 21.41 -4.79 -24.89
C VAL A 3 21.02 -5.03 -23.44
N THR A 4 20.08 -4.27 -22.91
CA THR A 4 19.61 -4.43 -21.54
C THR A 4 18.21 -5.05 -21.52
N ILE A 5 18.10 -6.18 -20.81
CA ILE A 5 16.85 -6.91 -20.61
C ILE A 5 16.45 -6.72 -19.14
N PHE A 6 15.21 -6.35 -18.88
CA PHE A 6 14.67 -6.15 -17.53
C PHE A 6 13.74 -7.29 -17.18
N VAL A 7 13.98 -7.90 -16.01
CA VAL A 7 13.15 -8.98 -15.47
C VAL A 7 12.83 -8.65 -14.00
N PRO A 8 11.57 -8.50 -13.62
CA PRO A 8 11.20 -8.07 -12.27
C PRO A 8 11.67 -9.06 -11.20
N ARG A 9 12.01 -8.51 -10.01
CA ARG A 9 12.48 -9.27 -8.84
C ARG A 9 11.62 -9.10 -7.60
N ASP A 10 10.51 -8.40 -7.72
CA ASP A 10 9.58 -8.23 -6.61
C ASP A 10 8.81 -9.53 -6.28
N ALA A 11 8.22 -9.59 -5.09
CA ALA A 11 7.56 -10.78 -4.57
C ALA A 11 6.47 -11.33 -5.52
N ALA A 12 5.70 -10.45 -6.19
CA ALA A 12 4.64 -10.87 -7.11
C ALA A 12 5.22 -11.58 -8.35
N ALA A 13 6.21 -10.99 -8.99
CA ALA A 13 6.86 -11.57 -10.16
C ALA A 13 7.61 -12.87 -9.81
N LEU A 14 8.29 -12.92 -8.66
CA LEU A 14 8.97 -14.12 -8.17
C LEU A 14 8.00 -15.28 -7.96
N ALA A 15 6.83 -15.02 -7.37
CA ALA A 15 5.79 -16.04 -7.17
C ALA A 15 5.28 -16.63 -8.50
N LEU A 16 5.31 -15.84 -9.58
CA LEU A 16 4.89 -16.24 -10.92
C LEU A 16 6.05 -16.78 -11.78
N GLY A 17 7.26 -16.89 -11.22
CA GLY A 17 8.38 -17.58 -11.84
C GLY A 17 9.45 -16.69 -12.49
N ALA A 18 9.49 -15.39 -12.19
CA ALA A 18 10.46 -14.45 -12.76
C ALA A 18 11.93 -14.88 -12.57
N GLU A 19 12.26 -15.57 -11.48
CA GLU A 19 13.60 -16.11 -11.26
C GLU A 19 13.98 -17.17 -12.30
N LYS A 20 13.04 -18.06 -12.65
CA LYS A 20 13.27 -19.06 -13.70
C LYS A 20 13.42 -18.43 -15.07
N VAL A 21 12.64 -17.37 -15.34
CA VAL A 21 12.73 -16.58 -16.59
C VAL A 21 14.09 -15.88 -16.69
N ALA A 22 14.54 -15.21 -15.64
CA ALA A 22 15.83 -14.51 -15.61
C ALA A 22 17.01 -15.49 -15.87
N ARG A 23 16.96 -16.66 -15.24
CA ARG A 23 17.98 -17.72 -15.47
C ARG A 23 17.96 -18.24 -16.90
N ALA A 24 16.78 -18.50 -17.47
CA ALA A 24 16.65 -18.95 -18.85
C ALA A 24 17.19 -17.90 -19.83
N ILE A 25 16.89 -16.62 -19.62
CA ILE A 25 17.44 -15.51 -20.42
C ILE A 25 18.97 -15.47 -20.32
N ALA A 26 19.53 -15.56 -19.12
CA ALA A 26 20.98 -15.56 -18.91
C ALA A 26 21.65 -16.76 -19.61
N GLN A 27 21.04 -17.94 -19.63
CA GLN A 27 21.51 -19.13 -20.34
C GLN A 27 21.50 -18.93 -21.85
N GLU A 28 20.44 -18.37 -22.44
CA GLU A 28 20.36 -18.09 -23.89
C GLU A 28 21.40 -17.04 -24.31
N ILE A 29 21.59 -15.97 -23.51
CA ILE A 29 22.66 -14.98 -23.75
C ILE A 29 24.02 -15.65 -23.81
N ALA A 30 24.36 -16.51 -22.86
CA ALA A 30 25.63 -17.22 -22.80
C ALA A 30 25.78 -18.21 -23.93
N ALA A 31 24.75 -19.03 -24.23
CA ALA A 31 24.78 -20.07 -25.28
C ALA A 31 24.93 -19.46 -26.67
N ARG A 32 24.40 -18.26 -26.91
CA ARG A 32 24.46 -17.57 -28.22
C ARG A 32 25.62 -16.57 -28.31
N GLY A 33 26.38 -16.35 -27.21
CA GLY A 33 27.50 -15.41 -27.19
C GLY A 33 27.07 -13.95 -27.42
N LEU A 34 25.90 -13.53 -26.90
CA LEU A 34 25.32 -12.22 -27.16
C LEU A 34 25.84 -11.14 -26.19
N ASP A 35 26.05 -9.92 -26.68
CA ASP A 35 26.34 -8.74 -25.83
C ASP A 35 25.05 -8.18 -25.21
N ALA A 36 24.55 -8.86 -24.19
CA ALA A 36 23.34 -8.48 -23.47
C ALA A 36 23.49 -8.71 -21.96
N LYS A 37 22.78 -7.91 -21.16
CA LYS A 37 22.74 -8.03 -19.69
C LYS A 37 21.31 -8.06 -19.16
N VAL A 38 21.11 -8.79 -18.07
CA VAL A 38 19.84 -8.81 -17.34
C VAL A 38 19.92 -7.84 -16.15
N VAL A 39 18.95 -6.93 -16.06
CA VAL A 39 18.72 -6.05 -14.93
C VAL A 39 17.47 -6.51 -14.20
N ARG A 40 17.54 -6.63 -12.87
CA ARG A 40 16.44 -7.09 -12.03
C ARG A 40 15.71 -5.86 -11.46
N ASN A 41 14.73 -5.34 -12.22
CA ASN A 41 13.89 -4.21 -11.81
C ASN A 41 12.75 -4.62 -10.86
N GLY A 42 11.95 -3.65 -10.38
CA GLY A 42 10.69 -3.90 -9.69
C GLY A 42 9.53 -4.17 -10.66
N SER A 43 8.35 -4.48 -10.12
CA SER A 43 7.12 -4.62 -10.90
C SER A 43 6.59 -3.25 -11.37
N ARG A 44 5.92 -3.26 -12.52
CA ARG A 44 5.11 -2.15 -13.02
C ARG A 44 3.72 -2.06 -12.36
N GLY A 45 3.33 -3.10 -11.60
CA GLY A 45 2.02 -3.21 -10.96
C GLY A 45 0.93 -3.81 -11.85
N MET A 46 1.28 -4.42 -12.97
CA MET A 46 0.35 -5.15 -13.86
C MET A 46 0.46 -6.66 -13.61
N PHE A 47 -0.15 -7.14 -12.52
CA PHE A 47 0.09 -8.51 -12.06
C PHE A 47 -0.38 -9.61 -13.02
N TRP A 48 -1.37 -9.31 -13.88
CA TRP A 48 -1.82 -10.25 -14.91
C TRP A 48 -0.82 -10.43 -16.06
N LEU A 49 0.19 -9.55 -16.16
CA LEU A 49 1.27 -9.61 -17.15
C LEU A 49 2.60 -10.09 -16.58
N GLU A 50 2.64 -10.42 -15.28
CA GLU A 50 3.87 -10.87 -14.63
C GLU A 50 4.18 -12.35 -14.94
N PRO A 51 5.45 -12.69 -15.13
CA PRO A 51 6.62 -11.83 -15.26
C PRO A 51 6.61 -11.00 -16.55
N LEU A 52 6.66 -9.66 -16.38
CA LEU A 52 6.76 -8.72 -17.49
C LEU A 52 8.23 -8.50 -17.85
N VAL A 53 8.66 -9.04 -18.99
CA VAL A 53 10.04 -8.86 -19.48
C VAL A 53 10.08 -7.66 -20.41
N GLU A 54 11.04 -6.76 -20.20
CA GLU A 54 11.25 -5.62 -21.10
C GLU A 54 12.65 -5.69 -21.74
N VAL A 55 12.78 -5.29 -23.00
CA VAL A 55 14.06 -5.09 -23.67
C VAL A 55 14.23 -3.63 -24.04
N ARG A 56 15.42 -3.06 -23.77
CA ARG A 56 15.77 -1.70 -24.17
C ARG A 56 16.33 -1.72 -25.60
N THR A 57 15.56 -1.22 -26.53
CA THR A 57 15.98 -0.92 -27.89
C THR A 57 16.66 0.45 -27.96
N GLU A 58 17.07 0.91 -29.15
CA GLU A 58 17.63 2.25 -29.34
C GLU A 58 16.64 3.37 -29.01
N HIS A 59 15.34 3.13 -29.15
CA HIS A 59 14.32 4.16 -29.02
C HIS A 59 13.56 4.09 -27.69
N GLU A 60 13.26 2.87 -27.21
CA GLU A 60 12.36 2.69 -26.07
C GLU A 60 12.47 1.27 -25.45
N ARG A 61 11.68 1.02 -24.42
CA ARG A 61 11.51 -0.33 -23.87
C ARG A 61 10.31 -1.01 -24.50
N ILE A 62 10.54 -2.19 -25.05
CA ILE A 62 9.49 -3.08 -25.56
C ILE A 62 9.18 -4.14 -24.51
N ALA A 63 7.91 -4.34 -24.24
CA ALA A 63 7.42 -5.28 -23.24
C ALA A 63 6.92 -6.57 -23.85
N TYR A 64 7.16 -7.67 -23.12
CA TYR A 64 6.66 -9.02 -23.40
C TYR A 64 6.07 -9.60 -22.12
N GLY A 65 4.87 -10.17 -22.18
CA GLY A 65 4.23 -10.72 -20.99
C GLY A 65 2.91 -11.46 -21.22
N PRO A 66 2.54 -12.37 -20.30
CA PRO A 66 3.37 -12.91 -19.22
C PRO A 66 4.38 -13.97 -19.76
N VAL A 67 5.65 -13.80 -19.47
CA VAL A 67 6.72 -14.68 -19.98
C VAL A 67 6.95 -15.86 -19.03
N LYS A 68 6.98 -17.07 -19.57
CA LYS A 68 7.40 -18.29 -18.86
C LYS A 68 8.81 -18.71 -19.30
N ALA A 69 9.52 -19.44 -18.45
CA ALA A 69 10.87 -19.91 -18.80
C ALA A 69 10.94 -20.71 -20.12
N GLY A 70 9.86 -21.45 -20.45
CA GLY A 70 9.77 -22.19 -21.72
C GLY A 70 9.62 -21.32 -22.97
N ASP A 71 9.18 -20.07 -22.82
CA ASP A 71 8.97 -19.13 -23.94
C ASP A 71 10.29 -18.47 -24.37
N VAL A 72 11.29 -18.44 -23.47
CA VAL A 72 12.51 -17.64 -23.61
C VAL A 72 13.26 -17.98 -24.91
N LYS A 73 13.46 -19.28 -25.21
CA LYS A 73 14.12 -19.70 -26.46
C LYS A 73 13.38 -19.16 -27.69
N GLY A 74 12.05 -19.27 -27.72
CA GLY A 74 11.22 -18.78 -28.83
C GLY A 74 11.32 -17.26 -28.99
N LEU A 75 11.37 -16.52 -27.89
CA LEU A 75 11.58 -15.05 -27.91
C LEU A 75 12.93 -14.70 -28.56
N PHE A 76 14.02 -15.36 -28.18
CA PHE A 76 15.32 -15.13 -28.79
C PHE A 76 15.35 -15.53 -30.27
N ASP A 77 14.70 -16.64 -30.65
CA ASP A 77 14.61 -17.09 -32.05
C ASP A 77 13.79 -16.10 -32.90
N ALA A 78 12.85 -15.39 -32.32
CA ALA A 78 12.04 -14.35 -32.97
C ALA A 78 12.74 -12.98 -33.07
N GLY A 79 13.91 -12.78 -32.45
CA GLY A 79 14.62 -11.49 -32.47
C GLY A 79 14.12 -10.49 -31.40
N PHE A 80 13.80 -11.02 -30.22
CA PHE A 80 13.23 -10.16 -29.15
C PHE A 80 14.19 -9.06 -28.65
N LEU A 81 15.52 -9.24 -28.82
CA LEU A 81 16.51 -8.21 -28.45
C LEU A 81 16.36 -6.91 -29.26
N GLU A 82 15.84 -7.01 -30.46
CA GLU A 82 15.51 -5.91 -31.37
C GLU A 82 14.07 -5.40 -31.20
N GLY A 83 13.30 -6.00 -30.30
CA GLY A 83 11.89 -5.65 -30.06
C GLY A 83 10.92 -6.28 -31.08
N ALA A 84 11.29 -7.41 -31.69
CA ALA A 84 10.51 -8.05 -32.74
C ALA A 84 9.16 -8.61 -32.25
N GLU A 85 8.24 -8.77 -33.19
CA GLU A 85 6.90 -9.32 -32.96
C GLU A 85 6.96 -10.79 -32.47
N HIS A 86 6.13 -11.09 -31.48
CA HIS A 86 5.93 -12.43 -30.91
C HIS A 86 4.52 -12.51 -30.30
N ALA A 87 4.02 -13.70 -30.02
CA ALA A 87 2.71 -13.87 -29.38
C ALA A 87 2.59 -13.20 -27.99
N LEU A 88 3.72 -12.97 -27.31
CA LEU A 88 3.81 -12.27 -26.03
C LEU A 88 4.17 -10.79 -26.17
N HIS A 89 4.34 -10.27 -27.38
CA HIS A 89 4.72 -8.87 -27.64
C HIS A 89 3.56 -7.93 -27.23
N LEU A 90 3.88 -6.90 -26.43
CA LEU A 90 2.92 -5.92 -25.94
C LEU A 90 3.19 -4.50 -26.47
N GLY A 91 4.25 -4.35 -27.29
CA GLY A 91 4.69 -3.06 -27.82
C GLY A 91 5.47 -2.23 -26.79
N PRO A 92 5.60 -0.92 -27.04
CA PRO A 92 6.28 -0.01 -26.12
C PRO A 92 5.64 -0.02 -24.74
N THR A 93 6.45 -0.28 -23.70
CA THR A 93 5.94 -0.41 -22.32
C THR A 93 5.13 0.81 -21.88
N LYS A 94 5.57 2.03 -22.25
CA LYS A 94 4.89 3.28 -21.91
C LYS A 94 3.49 3.42 -22.53
N ASP A 95 3.22 2.71 -23.62
CA ASP A 95 1.97 2.79 -24.38
C ASP A 95 0.93 1.74 -23.96
N ILE A 96 1.31 0.81 -23.09
CA ILE A 96 0.35 -0.14 -22.50
C ILE A 96 -0.75 0.68 -21.80
N PRO A 97 -2.04 0.52 -22.17
CA PRO A 97 -3.13 1.42 -21.73
C PRO A 97 -3.20 1.62 -20.23
N PHE A 98 -3.00 0.55 -19.45
CA PHE A 98 -3.00 0.60 -17.99
C PHE A 98 -1.89 1.51 -17.42
N LEU A 99 -0.71 1.58 -18.05
CA LEU A 99 0.40 2.45 -17.63
C LEU A 99 0.23 3.87 -18.15
N ARG A 100 -0.16 4.02 -19.42
CA ARG A 100 -0.27 5.33 -20.10
C ARG A 100 -1.28 6.26 -19.43
N GLN A 101 -2.33 5.69 -18.83
CA GLN A 101 -3.41 6.46 -18.19
C GLN A 101 -3.09 6.86 -16.74
N GLN A 102 -2.02 6.37 -16.16
CA GLN A 102 -1.63 6.68 -14.79
C GLN A 102 -0.96 8.05 -14.67
N THR A 103 -1.10 8.65 -13.49
CA THR A 103 -0.28 9.78 -13.03
C THR A 103 0.66 9.28 -11.96
N ARG A 104 1.85 8.82 -12.36
CA ARG A 104 2.82 8.20 -11.43
C ARG A 104 3.78 9.26 -10.89
N LEU A 105 3.56 9.71 -9.67
CA LEU A 105 4.46 10.60 -8.93
C LEU A 105 5.33 9.80 -7.95
N THR A 106 4.69 9.04 -7.07
CA THR A 106 5.37 8.22 -6.05
C THR A 106 5.99 6.97 -6.66
N PHE A 107 5.30 6.33 -7.61
CA PHE A 107 5.73 5.11 -8.29
C PHE A 107 6.45 5.34 -9.62
N SER A 108 6.94 6.54 -9.89
CA SER A 108 7.55 6.91 -11.18
C SER A 108 8.74 6.02 -11.58
N ARG A 109 9.50 5.52 -10.61
CA ARG A 109 10.68 4.66 -10.82
C ARG A 109 10.40 3.17 -10.65
N CYS A 110 9.30 2.78 -9.96
CA CYS A 110 8.96 1.37 -9.80
C CYS A 110 8.78 0.67 -11.15
N GLY A 111 9.56 -0.38 -11.37
CA GLY A 111 9.63 -1.11 -12.64
C GLY A 111 10.53 -0.44 -13.70
N VAL A 112 11.09 0.74 -13.42
CA VAL A 112 12.00 1.47 -14.33
C VAL A 112 13.45 1.22 -13.99
N THR A 113 13.81 1.33 -12.72
CA THR A 113 15.20 1.27 -12.22
C THR A 113 15.53 -0.10 -11.65
N ASP A 114 16.82 -0.41 -11.55
CA ASP A 114 17.30 -1.41 -10.60
C ASP A 114 17.13 -0.85 -9.18
N PRO A 115 16.35 -1.49 -8.31
CA PRO A 115 16.04 -0.96 -6.97
C PRO A 115 17.26 -0.84 -6.05
N LEU A 116 18.36 -1.52 -6.37
CA LEU A 116 19.61 -1.46 -5.58
C LEU A 116 20.72 -0.65 -6.28
N SER A 117 20.42 0.00 -7.41
CA SER A 117 21.33 0.91 -8.09
C SER A 117 21.06 2.36 -7.70
N LEU A 118 21.94 2.91 -6.85
CA LEU A 118 21.88 4.33 -6.50
C LEU A 118 22.14 5.24 -7.70
N ASP A 119 22.93 4.78 -8.68
CA ASP A 119 23.19 5.53 -9.91
C ASP A 119 21.95 5.60 -10.80
N ASP A 120 21.21 4.49 -10.93
CA ASP A 120 19.90 4.51 -11.59
C ASP A 120 18.93 5.45 -10.87
N TYR A 121 18.88 5.40 -9.52
CA TYR A 121 18.05 6.29 -8.73
C TYR A 121 18.35 7.77 -9.02
N ARG A 122 19.63 8.16 -9.03
CA ARG A 122 20.08 9.51 -9.37
C ARG A 122 19.76 9.91 -10.81
N GLN A 123 19.97 8.99 -11.76
CA GLN A 123 19.67 9.23 -13.18
C GLN A 123 18.19 9.56 -13.40
N TYR A 124 17.30 8.97 -12.62
CA TYR A 124 15.85 9.22 -12.67
C TYR A 124 15.39 10.24 -11.60
N GLN A 125 16.19 11.28 -11.37
CA GLN A 125 15.90 12.44 -10.50
C GLN A 125 15.78 12.10 -9.01
N GLY A 126 16.31 10.99 -8.55
CA GLY A 126 16.43 10.69 -7.13
C GLY A 126 17.41 11.63 -6.43
N LEU A 127 17.21 11.82 -5.13
CA LEU A 127 17.93 12.72 -4.22
C LEU A 127 17.73 14.23 -4.45
N LYS A 128 17.00 14.65 -5.49
CA LYS A 128 16.72 16.07 -5.75
C LYS A 128 15.91 16.71 -4.63
N GLY A 129 14.90 16.00 -4.12
CA GLY A 129 14.12 16.47 -2.98
C GLY A 129 14.97 16.65 -1.73
N LEU A 130 15.89 15.72 -1.47
CA LEU A 130 16.81 15.79 -0.33
C LEU A 130 17.85 16.92 -0.50
N GLU A 131 18.43 17.10 -1.69
CA GLU A 131 19.32 18.21 -2.00
C GLU A 131 18.67 19.56 -1.67
N ASN A 132 17.41 19.74 -2.08
CA ASN A 132 16.63 20.94 -1.77
C ASN A 132 16.34 21.08 -0.27
N ALA A 133 15.95 19.98 0.40
CA ALA A 133 15.62 19.99 1.81
C ALA A 133 16.83 20.33 2.70
N ILE A 134 18.03 19.89 2.35
CA ILE A 134 19.27 20.21 3.07
C ILE A 134 19.53 21.73 3.08
N ALA A 135 19.13 22.44 2.05
CA ALA A 135 19.29 23.90 1.95
C ALA A 135 18.18 24.69 2.67
N MET A 136 17.14 24.03 3.17
CA MET A 136 15.99 24.66 3.84
C MET A 136 16.09 24.59 5.36
N THR A 137 15.39 25.51 6.04
CA THR A 137 15.15 25.40 7.48
C THR A 137 14.04 24.36 7.76
N GLN A 138 14.02 23.82 8.97
CA GLN A 138 12.95 22.90 9.42
C GLN A 138 11.54 23.46 9.16
N ALA A 139 11.34 24.75 9.50
CA ALA A 139 10.05 25.40 9.30
C ALA A 139 9.67 25.51 7.81
N GLN A 140 10.63 25.74 6.91
CA GLN A 140 10.38 25.78 5.47
C GLN A 140 10.00 24.40 4.92
N ILE A 141 10.67 23.33 5.35
CA ILE A 141 10.32 21.96 4.93
C ILE A 141 8.91 21.60 5.41
N VAL A 142 8.60 21.87 6.70
CA VAL A 142 7.27 21.61 7.27
C VAL A 142 6.20 22.42 6.54
N ALA A 143 6.48 23.69 6.18
CA ALA A 143 5.56 24.51 5.41
C ALA A 143 5.29 23.92 4.03
N GLN A 144 6.32 23.49 3.28
CA GLN A 144 6.16 22.84 1.98
C GLN A 144 5.26 21.59 2.06
N VAL A 145 5.49 20.72 3.05
CA VAL A 145 4.67 19.52 3.26
C VAL A 145 3.22 19.89 3.66
N THR A 146 3.04 20.94 4.46
CA THR A 146 1.71 21.42 4.85
C THR A 146 0.95 22.01 3.65
N ASP A 147 1.59 22.88 2.90
CA ASP A 147 1.00 23.61 1.78
C ASP A 147 0.69 22.68 0.59
N SER A 148 1.45 21.58 0.45
CA SER A 148 1.16 20.54 -0.54
C SER A 148 -0.19 19.84 -0.32
N GLY A 149 -0.75 19.93 0.89
CA GLY A 149 -1.96 19.23 1.29
C GLY A 149 -1.80 17.72 1.44
N LEU A 150 -0.55 17.21 1.56
CA LEU A 150 -0.30 15.78 1.75
C LEU A 150 -0.98 15.28 3.04
N ARG A 151 -1.88 14.32 2.87
CA ARG A 151 -2.52 13.57 3.97
C ARG A 151 -1.92 12.17 4.05
N GLY A 152 -1.92 11.59 5.25
CA GLY A 152 -1.42 10.23 5.48
C GLY A 152 -2.10 9.21 4.56
N ARG A 153 -1.28 8.36 3.91
CA ARG A 153 -1.74 7.33 2.96
C ARG A 153 -1.99 5.96 3.62
N GLY A 154 -1.72 5.83 4.91
CA GLY A 154 -1.94 4.58 5.66
C GLY A 154 -3.35 4.43 6.26
N GLY A 155 -4.36 5.12 5.74
CA GLY A 155 -5.77 4.92 6.10
C GLY A 155 -6.43 6.09 6.83
N ALA A 156 -5.79 6.69 7.82
CA ALA A 156 -6.39 7.75 8.64
C ALA A 156 -6.54 9.11 7.93
N GLY A 157 -5.82 9.34 6.84
CA GLY A 157 -5.90 10.59 6.08
C GLY A 157 -5.55 11.86 6.88
N PHE A 158 -4.80 11.75 7.97
CA PHE A 158 -4.42 12.91 8.79
C PHE A 158 -3.36 13.77 8.07
N PRO A 159 -3.43 15.13 8.12
CA PRO A 159 -2.48 16.00 7.46
C PRO A 159 -1.03 15.77 7.95
N THR A 160 -0.14 15.41 7.04
CA THR A 160 1.25 15.03 7.36
C THR A 160 2.04 16.21 7.94
N GLY A 161 1.89 17.42 7.36
CA GLY A 161 2.58 18.61 7.82
C GLY A 161 2.24 19.02 9.26
N ILE A 162 0.97 18.83 9.68
CA ILE A 162 0.54 19.09 11.07
C ILE A 162 1.26 18.13 12.04
N LYS A 163 1.33 16.85 11.70
CA LYS A 163 2.05 15.85 12.50
C LYS A 163 3.53 16.22 12.63
N TRP A 164 4.18 16.59 11.54
CA TRP A 164 5.59 17.00 11.53
C TRP A 164 5.83 18.26 12.34
N LYS A 165 4.95 19.27 12.17
CA LYS A 165 5.02 20.49 12.97
C LYS A 165 4.96 20.21 14.48
N THR A 166 4.04 19.34 14.90
CA THR A 166 3.91 18.96 16.32
C THR A 166 5.21 18.34 16.85
N VAL A 167 5.86 17.47 16.08
CA VAL A 167 7.14 16.85 16.48
C VAL A 167 8.28 17.86 16.41
N MET A 168 8.30 18.74 15.40
CA MET A 168 9.29 19.81 15.28
C MET A 168 9.28 20.71 16.52
N ASP A 169 8.09 21.13 16.95
CA ASP A 169 7.91 22.04 18.08
C ASP A 169 8.07 21.35 19.46
N ALA A 170 7.97 20.01 19.52
CA ALA A 170 8.13 19.27 20.76
C ALA A 170 9.56 19.35 21.29
N ALA A 171 9.72 19.63 22.60
CA ALA A 171 11.01 19.60 23.26
C ALA A 171 11.49 18.16 23.51
N GLY A 172 12.78 17.93 23.46
CA GLY A 172 13.38 16.63 23.79
C GLY A 172 14.79 16.48 23.23
N PRO A 173 15.66 15.72 23.91
CA PRO A 173 17.05 15.52 23.47
C PRO A 173 17.15 14.58 22.25
N GLN A 174 16.12 13.79 21.98
CA GLN A 174 16.04 12.84 20.87
C GLN A 174 14.60 12.79 20.35
N LYS A 175 14.46 12.76 19.03
CA LYS A 175 13.21 12.54 18.31
C LYS A 175 13.39 11.38 17.32
N TYR A 176 12.29 10.74 16.91
CA TYR A 176 12.35 9.58 16.04
C TYR A 176 11.41 9.71 14.84
N ILE A 177 11.83 9.11 13.72
CA ILE A 177 10.97 8.84 12.57
C ILE A 177 10.69 7.35 12.53
N VAL A 178 9.43 6.96 12.60
CA VAL A 178 9.00 5.56 12.47
C VAL A 178 8.15 5.44 11.22
N CYS A 179 8.66 4.72 10.24
CA CYS A 179 7.90 4.33 9.07
C CYS A 179 7.04 3.11 9.44
N ASN A 180 5.73 3.27 9.35
CA ASN A 180 4.78 2.17 9.46
C ASN A 180 4.69 1.45 8.12
N ALA A 181 5.34 0.30 8.03
CA ALA A 181 5.33 -0.61 6.89
C ALA A 181 4.66 -1.96 7.24
N ASP A 182 3.76 -1.93 8.24
CA ASP A 182 2.90 -3.06 8.59
C ASP A 182 1.63 -3.05 7.74
N GLU A 183 1.80 -3.26 6.43
CA GLU A 183 0.75 -3.25 5.41
C GLU A 183 -0.09 -4.53 5.52
N GLY A 184 -1.04 -4.54 6.46
CA GLY A 184 -1.84 -5.71 6.79
C GLY A 184 -3.21 -5.80 6.12
N ASP A 185 -3.68 -4.74 5.46
CA ASP A 185 -4.99 -4.69 4.83
C ASP A 185 -5.09 -5.67 3.65
N SER A 186 -6.22 -6.38 3.51
CA SER A 186 -6.50 -7.16 2.32
C SER A 186 -6.52 -6.26 1.08
N ALA A 187 -6.05 -6.81 -0.05
CA ALA A 187 -5.89 -6.10 -1.32
C ALA A 187 -4.85 -4.96 -1.31
N THR A 188 -3.98 -4.84 -0.29
CA THR A 188 -2.91 -3.83 -0.26
C THR A 188 -1.53 -4.45 -0.44
N PHE A 189 -0.70 -3.76 -1.23
CA PHE A 189 0.67 -4.14 -1.59
C PHE A 189 1.52 -2.96 -2.10
N ALA A 190 1.05 -1.72 -1.94
CA ALA A 190 1.73 -0.52 -2.42
C ALA A 190 3.01 -0.24 -1.63
N ASP A 191 2.96 -0.40 -0.31
CA ASP A 191 4.14 -0.24 0.56
C ASP A 191 5.22 -1.26 0.19
N ARG A 192 4.83 -2.52 0.01
CA ARG A 192 5.72 -3.59 -0.43
C ARG A 192 6.37 -3.26 -1.76
N MET A 193 5.59 -2.79 -2.74
CA MET A 193 6.11 -2.44 -4.08
C MET A 193 7.13 -1.30 -4.04
N ILE A 194 6.96 -0.28 -3.18
CA ILE A 194 7.97 0.76 -2.94
C ILE A 194 9.22 0.14 -2.34
N MET A 195 9.08 -0.64 -1.27
CA MET A 195 10.23 -1.23 -0.57
C MET A 195 11.03 -2.20 -1.44
N GLU A 196 10.37 -2.92 -2.37
CA GLU A 196 11.02 -3.86 -3.27
C GLU A 196 11.48 -3.23 -4.59
N GLY A 197 10.82 -2.16 -5.07
CA GLY A 197 11.02 -1.61 -6.42
C GLY A 197 11.64 -0.22 -6.49
N ASP A 198 11.57 0.58 -5.42
CA ASP A 198 12.20 1.90 -5.31
C ASP A 198 12.51 2.25 -3.83
N PRO A 199 13.36 1.45 -3.14
CA PRO A 199 13.61 1.63 -1.70
C PRO A 199 14.26 2.97 -1.36
N PHE A 200 15.02 3.56 -2.29
CA PHE A 200 15.71 4.83 -2.05
C PHE A 200 14.75 6.02 -1.91
N VAL A 201 13.56 5.98 -2.55
CA VAL A 201 12.56 7.05 -2.36
C VAL A 201 12.02 7.09 -0.93
N LEU A 202 11.87 5.91 -0.29
CA LEU A 202 11.48 5.83 1.11
C LEU A 202 12.62 6.33 2.03
N ILE A 203 13.86 5.92 1.76
CA ILE A 203 15.05 6.39 2.50
C ILE A 203 15.14 7.91 2.40
N GLU A 204 15.04 8.48 1.21
CA GLU A 204 15.03 9.92 0.96
C GLU A 204 13.94 10.64 1.76
N GLY A 205 12.70 10.14 1.69
CA GLY A 205 11.56 10.70 2.43
C GLY A 205 11.73 10.66 3.94
N MET A 206 12.34 9.59 4.48
CA MET A 206 12.64 9.48 5.91
C MET A 206 13.73 10.45 6.36
N ILE A 207 14.77 10.65 5.56
CA ILE A 207 15.83 11.63 5.86
C ILE A 207 15.22 13.03 5.88
N ILE A 208 14.41 13.39 4.89
CA ILE A 208 13.74 14.70 4.83
C ILE A 208 12.86 14.91 6.07
N ALA A 209 12.09 13.88 6.50
CA ALA A 209 11.32 13.93 7.73
C ALA A 209 12.20 14.13 8.98
N GLY A 210 13.36 13.48 9.00
CA GLY A 210 14.37 13.66 10.05
C GLY A 210 14.86 15.10 10.14
N ILE A 211 15.31 15.67 9.02
CA ILE A 211 15.75 17.07 8.93
C ILE A 211 14.63 18.02 9.36
N ALA A 212 13.41 17.84 8.84
CA ALA A 212 12.25 18.69 9.14
C ALA A 212 11.88 18.74 10.63
N THR A 213 12.06 17.64 11.36
CA THR A 213 11.62 17.52 12.75
C THR A 213 12.75 17.57 13.78
N GLY A 214 13.99 17.50 13.31
CA GLY A 214 15.18 17.39 14.16
C GLY A 214 15.40 15.97 14.71
N ALA A 215 14.82 14.96 14.10
CA ALA A 215 15.08 13.57 14.43
C ALA A 215 16.35 13.08 13.74
N THR A 216 17.19 12.34 14.48
CA THR A 216 18.47 11.81 13.97
C THR A 216 18.44 10.29 13.78
N LYS A 217 17.34 9.62 14.16
CA LYS A 217 17.19 8.17 14.05
C LYS A 217 15.82 7.80 13.51
N GLY A 218 15.82 6.87 12.55
CA GLY A 218 14.62 6.29 11.95
C GLY A 218 14.53 4.78 12.09
N TYR A 219 13.30 4.26 12.02
CA TYR A 219 13.00 2.83 11.97
C TYR A 219 11.94 2.58 10.89
N VAL A 220 12.16 1.56 10.06
CA VAL A 220 11.10 1.01 9.19
C VAL A 220 10.60 -0.26 9.88
N TYR A 221 9.39 -0.19 10.39
CA TYR A 221 8.72 -1.35 10.99
C TYR A 221 7.95 -2.09 9.91
N THR A 222 8.50 -3.21 9.46
CA THR A 222 7.97 -4.00 8.34
C THR A 222 7.34 -5.27 8.87
N ARG A 223 6.18 -5.65 8.33
CA ARG A 223 5.56 -6.93 8.67
C ARG A 223 6.45 -8.12 8.30
N SER A 224 6.46 -9.16 9.13
CA SER A 224 7.30 -10.35 8.93
C SER A 224 7.00 -11.13 7.65
N GLU A 225 5.79 -10.97 7.09
CA GLU A 225 5.33 -11.63 5.87
C GLU A 225 5.92 -11.04 4.58
N TYR A 226 6.76 -9.98 4.70
CA TYR A 226 7.43 -9.33 3.58
C TYR A 226 8.96 -9.56 3.58
N PRO A 227 9.45 -10.82 3.51
CA PRO A 227 10.89 -11.11 3.62
C PRO A 227 11.71 -10.47 2.49
N HIS A 228 11.17 -10.37 1.28
CA HIS A 228 11.86 -9.73 0.15
C HIS A 228 11.98 -8.22 0.34
N ALA A 229 10.94 -7.54 0.84
CA ALA A 229 10.99 -6.12 1.17
C ALA A 229 12.00 -5.82 2.29
N ILE A 230 12.02 -6.66 3.35
CA ILE A 230 13.00 -6.56 4.44
C ILE A 230 14.43 -6.68 3.89
N ALA A 231 14.69 -7.68 3.06
CA ALA A 231 16.01 -7.90 2.47
C ALA A 231 16.43 -6.72 1.58
N THR A 232 15.57 -6.28 0.66
CA THR A 232 15.85 -5.18 -0.27
C THR A 232 16.08 -3.86 0.48
N MET A 233 15.23 -3.53 1.46
CA MET A 233 15.39 -2.33 2.27
C MET A 233 16.67 -2.36 3.11
N THR A 234 17.03 -3.53 3.68
CA THR A 234 18.27 -3.67 4.46
C THR A 234 19.49 -3.40 3.59
N GLU A 235 19.53 -3.98 2.39
CA GLU A 235 20.62 -3.76 1.43
C GLU A 235 20.68 -2.31 0.95
N ALA A 236 19.53 -1.70 0.63
CA ALA A 236 19.46 -0.30 0.21
C ALA A 236 19.94 0.68 1.30
N VAL A 237 19.65 0.40 2.58
CA VAL A 237 20.14 1.18 3.71
C VAL A 237 21.66 1.09 3.81
N GLU A 238 22.27 -0.08 3.64
CA GLU A 238 23.74 -0.24 3.63
C GLU A 238 24.38 0.51 2.45
N ILE A 239 23.79 0.42 1.26
CA ILE A 239 24.24 1.18 0.08
C ILE A 239 24.18 2.69 0.37
N ALA A 240 23.08 3.19 0.96
CA ALA A 240 22.91 4.59 1.30
C ALA A 240 23.93 5.07 2.36
N ARG A 241 24.28 4.22 3.35
CA ARG A 241 25.34 4.51 4.33
C ARG A 241 26.71 4.58 3.66
N ALA A 242 27.04 3.59 2.84
CA ALA A 242 28.32 3.56 2.12
C ALA A 242 28.50 4.77 1.19
N ALA A 243 27.41 5.29 0.64
CA ALA A 243 27.39 6.48 -0.21
C ALA A 243 27.33 7.81 0.56
N GLY A 244 27.34 7.80 1.91
CA GLY A 244 27.25 9.00 2.75
C GLY A 244 25.90 9.72 2.70
N ILE A 245 24.84 9.03 2.28
CA ILE A 245 23.47 9.56 2.28
C ILE A 245 22.85 9.42 3.67
N LEU A 246 23.25 8.39 4.43
CA LEU A 246 22.89 8.16 5.83
C LEU A 246 24.13 8.29 6.71
N GLY A 247 23.94 8.67 7.98
CA GLY A 247 24.98 8.73 9.00
C GLY A 247 25.08 10.09 9.69
N ALA A 248 26.27 10.39 10.23
CA ALA A 248 26.54 11.61 11.00
C ALA A 248 26.51 12.89 10.17
N SER A 249 26.64 12.79 8.85
CA SER A 249 26.68 13.93 7.92
C SER A 249 25.99 13.53 6.62
N VAL A 250 24.69 13.79 6.54
CA VAL A 250 23.85 13.47 5.37
C VAL A 250 24.36 14.25 4.16
N MET A 251 24.89 13.55 3.14
CA MET A 251 25.44 14.14 1.92
C MET A 251 26.45 15.28 2.18
N GLY A 252 27.27 15.16 3.24
CA GLY A 252 28.26 16.18 3.62
C GLY A 252 27.69 17.41 4.34
N SER A 253 26.39 17.43 4.65
CA SER A 253 25.72 18.52 5.38
C SER A 253 25.95 18.46 6.90
N ALA A 254 25.44 19.46 7.62
CA ALA A 254 25.43 19.48 9.09
C ALA A 254 24.32 18.58 9.71
N HIS A 255 23.49 17.97 8.89
CA HIS A 255 22.40 17.10 9.34
C HIS A 255 22.89 15.68 9.56
N ALA A 256 22.46 15.06 10.66
CA ALA A 256 22.70 13.65 10.94
C ALA A 256 21.37 12.89 10.87
N PHE A 257 21.36 11.77 10.19
CA PHE A 257 20.23 10.84 10.20
C PHE A 257 20.70 9.42 9.86
N ASP A 258 20.28 8.45 10.66
CA ASP A 258 20.50 7.04 10.37
C ASP A 258 19.22 6.24 10.64
N MET A 259 19.08 5.07 10.01
CA MET A 259 17.87 4.28 10.11
C MET A 259 18.14 2.77 10.13
N GLU A 260 17.15 2.03 10.63
CA GLU A 260 17.21 0.58 10.72
C GLU A 260 15.89 -0.04 10.26
N ILE A 261 15.98 -1.25 9.68
CA ILE A 261 14.82 -2.07 9.36
C ILE A 261 14.50 -2.98 10.55
N ARG A 262 13.25 -3.00 10.97
CA ARG A 262 12.74 -3.84 12.06
C ARG A 262 11.58 -4.69 11.59
N SER A 263 11.72 -6.01 11.72
CA SER A 263 10.66 -6.94 11.40
C SER A 263 9.65 -7.00 12.54
N GLY A 264 8.37 -6.92 12.22
CA GLY A 264 7.27 -7.25 13.12
C GLY A 264 7.19 -8.75 13.42
N ALA A 265 6.15 -9.16 14.12
CA ALA A 265 5.93 -10.55 14.54
C ALA A 265 4.57 -11.12 14.04
N GLY A 266 4.03 -10.59 12.94
CA GLY A 266 2.85 -11.13 12.28
C GLY A 266 1.52 -10.75 12.93
N ALA A 267 1.41 -9.62 13.61
CA ALA A 267 0.17 -9.15 14.22
C ALA A 267 -0.38 -7.93 13.48
N TYR A 268 -1.54 -8.05 12.84
CA TYR A 268 -2.22 -6.94 12.14
C TYR A 268 -2.42 -5.69 13.02
N VAL A 269 -2.74 -5.90 14.32
CA VAL A 269 -2.93 -4.78 15.24
C VAL A 269 -1.68 -3.89 15.37
N CYS A 270 -0.49 -4.38 15.02
CA CYS A 270 0.75 -3.59 15.00
C CYS A 270 0.81 -2.59 13.84
N GLY A 271 -0.16 -2.57 12.92
CA GLY A 271 -0.43 -1.45 12.03
C GLY A 271 -0.99 -0.21 12.74
N GLU A 272 -1.60 -0.36 13.93
CA GLU A 272 -1.97 0.79 14.76
C GLU A 272 -0.70 1.41 15.38
N GLU A 273 -0.55 2.74 15.25
CA GLU A 273 0.71 3.44 15.56
C GLU A 273 1.25 3.20 16.97
N THR A 274 0.39 3.07 17.99
CA THR A 274 0.84 2.88 19.38
C THR A 274 1.13 1.41 19.71
N SER A 275 0.42 0.49 19.10
CA SER A 275 0.71 -0.95 19.14
C SER A 275 2.04 -1.26 18.44
N LEU A 276 2.28 -0.64 17.28
CA LEU A 276 3.56 -0.68 16.57
C LEU A 276 4.71 -0.22 17.48
N LEU A 277 4.55 0.93 18.15
CA LEU A 277 5.60 1.45 19.05
C LEU A 277 5.87 0.52 20.23
N ASN A 278 4.85 -0.11 20.80
CA ASN A 278 5.05 -1.13 21.82
C ASN A 278 5.85 -2.33 21.29
N SER A 279 5.50 -2.82 20.10
CA SER A 279 6.23 -3.93 19.46
C SER A 279 7.68 -3.55 19.16
N LEU A 280 7.92 -2.33 18.63
CA LEU A 280 9.26 -1.80 18.38
C LEU A 280 10.10 -1.67 19.67
N GLU A 281 9.46 -1.43 20.82
CA GLU A 281 10.08 -1.41 22.15
C GLU A 281 10.28 -2.82 22.75
N GLY A 282 9.99 -3.89 22.01
CA GLY A 282 10.09 -5.28 22.51
C GLY A 282 8.97 -5.69 23.46
N LYS A 283 7.86 -4.96 23.48
CA LYS A 283 6.68 -5.24 24.29
C LYS A 283 5.59 -5.90 23.44
N ARG A 284 4.62 -6.52 24.11
CA ARG A 284 3.41 -7.00 23.41
C ARG A 284 2.73 -5.83 22.68
N GLY A 285 2.30 -6.05 21.43
CA GLY A 285 1.57 -5.11 20.59
C GLY A 285 0.18 -4.80 21.16
N ILE A 286 0.12 -3.90 22.13
CA ILE A 286 -1.10 -3.43 22.78
C ILE A 286 -1.24 -1.93 22.54
N VAL A 287 -2.44 -1.49 22.16
CA VAL A 287 -2.77 -0.08 21.93
C VAL A 287 -2.59 0.76 23.19
N ARG A 288 -1.97 1.93 23.07
CA ARG A 288 -1.89 2.94 24.15
C ARG A 288 -3.11 3.86 24.10
N ALA A 289 -3.58 4.27 25.29
CA ALA A 289 -4.58 5.34 25.34
C ALA A 289 -3.99 6.66 24.85
N LYS A 290 -4.79 7.46 24.16
CA LYS A 290 -4.45 8.80 23.69
C LYS A 290 -5.39 9.80 24.35
N PRO A 291 -4.92 10.95 24.90
CA PRO A 291 -3.54 11.44 24.98
C PRO A 291 -2.67 10.65 25.96
N PRO A 292 -1.32 10.75 25.88
CA PRO A 292 -0.54 11.56 24.94
C PRO A 292 -0.47 10.98 23.53
N LEU A 293 -0.34 11.85 22.54
CA LEU A 293 -0.12 11.44 21.15
C LEU A 293 1.35 11.01 20.94
N PRO A 294 1.65 10.06 20.04
CA PRO A 294 3.03 9.68 19.70
C PRO A 294 3.93 10.85 19.28
N ALA A 295 3.36 11.88 18.66
CA ALA A 295 4.07 13.11 18.32
C ALA A 295 4.71 13.81 19.52
N LEU A 296 4.20 13.58 20.75
CA LEU A 296 4.71 14.12 22.00
C LEU A 296 5.42 13.05 22.84
N GLN A 297 4.84 11.84 22.93
CA GLN A 297 5.36 10.72 23.72
C GLN A 297 5.16 9.40 22.94
N GLY A 298 6.03 9.16 21.96
CA GLY A 298 6.01 7.97 21.11
C GLY A 298 7.02 6.90 21.54
N PHE A 299 7.97 6.58 20.65
CA PHE A 299 8.99 5.57 20.86
C PHE A 299 9.90 5.93 22.04
N LEU A 300 10.03 5.02 23.00
CA LEU A 300 10.76 5.22 24.26
C LEU A 300 10.35 6.50 25.02
N GLY A 301 9.08 6.91 24.90
CA GLY A 301 8.56 8.12 25.52
C GLY A 301 9.05 9.43 24.90
N ARG A 302 9.61 9.41 23.70
CA ARG A 302 10.16 10.56 22.99
C ARG A 302 9.24 11.01 21.85
N PRO A 303 9.30 12.29 21.43
CA PRO A 303 8.55 12.76 20.28
C PRO A 303 8.84 11.93 19.04
N THR A 304 7.81 11.40 18.40
CA THR A 304 7.96 10.46 17.29
C THR A 304 6.96 10.77 16.17
N VAL A 305 7.48 10.91 14.94
CA VAL A 305 6.66 10.85 13.74
C VAL A 305 6.39 9.39 13.43
N VAL A 306 5.12 9.01 13.31
CA VAL A 306 4.72 7.72 12.72
C VAL A 306 4.01 8.03 11.42
N ASN A 307 4.59 7.67 10.28
CA ASN A 307 4.00 7.80 8.95
C ASN A 307 4.09 6.49 8.18
N ASN A 308 3.10 6.24 7.31
CA ASN A 308 3.11 5.12 6.38
C ASN A 308 4.16 5.32 5.26
N VAL A 309 4.56 4.23 4.60
CA VAL A 309 5.55 4.20 3.50
C VAL A 309 5.20 5.18 2.38
N ILE A 310 3.98 5.12 1.84
CA ILE A 310 3.56 5.98 0.71
C ILE A 310 3.56 7.45 1.12
N SER A 311 3.19 7.77 2.37
CA SER A 311 3.24 9.15 2.86
C SER A 311 4.68 9.70 2.84
N LEU A 312 5.65 8.91 3.29
CA LEU A 312 7.07 9.29 3.28
C LEU A 312 7.64 9.33 1.86
N ALA A 313 7.32 8.33 1.04
CA ALA A 313 7.76 8.25 -0.35
C ALA A 313 7.18 9.36 -1.26
N SER A 314 6.09 10.01 -0.84
CA SER A 314 5.53 11.18 -1.56
C SER A 314 6.29 12.48 -1.27
N VAL A 315 7.08 12.55 -0.20
CA VAL A 315 7.77 13.78 0.21
C VAL A 315 8.87 14.21 -0.76
N PRO A 316 9.72 13.31 -1.30
CA PRO A 316 10.76 13.71 -2.24
C PRO A 316 10.24 14.51 -3.44
N VAL A 317 9.11 14.11 -4.04
CA VAL A 317 8.54 14.85 -5.17
C VAL A 317 7.99 16.21 -4.76
N ILE A 318 7.50 16.38 -3.53
CA ILE A 318 7.05 17.66 -2.99
C ILE A 318 8.26 18.60 -2.83
N MET A 319 9.36 18.09 -2.32
CA MET A 319 10.58 18.89 -2.11
C MET A 319 11.32 19.21 -3.41
N ASP A 320 11.23 18.32 -4.42
CA ASP A 320 11.80 18.55 -5.75
C ASP A 320 10.99 19.55 -6.58
N ARG A 321 9.66 19.35 -6.64
CA ARG A 321 8.77 20.06 -7.56
C ARG A 321 7.98 21.21 -6.92
N GLY A 322 8.02 21.31 -5.60
CA GLY A 322 7.29 22.29 -4.80
C GLY A 322 5.87 21.87 -4.41
N ALA A 323 5.37 22.49 -3.35
CA ALA A 323 4.04 22.21 -2.78
C ALA A 323 2.92 22.41 -3.79
N GLU A 324 2.94 23.51 -4.55
CA GLU A 324 1.90 23.84 -5.54
C GLU A 324 1.82 22.81 -6.67
N PHE A 325 2.96 22.27 -7.12
CA PHE A 325 2.95 21.19 -8.10
C PHE A 325 2.15 19.99 -7.60
N TYR A 326 2.44 19.52 -6.38
CA TYR A 326 1.76 18.36 -5.80
C TYR A 326 0.27 18.63 -5.54
N LYS A 327 -0.06 19.83 -5.04
CA LYS A 327 -1.41 20.27 -4.71
C LYS A 327 -2.33 20.38 -5.93
N ASN A 328 -1.77 20.57 -7.13
CA ASN A 328 -2.55 20.64 -8.39
C ASN A 328 -3.16 19.30 -8.79
N PHE A 329 -2.72 18.19 -8.20
CA PHE A 329 -3.36 16.88 -8.36
C PHE A 329 -4.43 16.66 -7.29
N GLY A 330 -5.47 15.90 -7.65
CA GLY A 330 -6.56 15.54 -6.75
C GLY A 330 -7.67 16.56 -6.67
N MET A 331 -8.56 16.37 -5.69
CA MET A 331 -9.76 17.18 -5.50
C MET A 331 -9.95 17.60 -4.03
N GLY A 332 -10.70 18.67 -3.79
CA GLY A 332 -11.07 19.11 -2.44
C GLY A 332 -9.87 19.19 -1.49
N ARG A 333 -9.91 18.46 -0.40
CA ARG A 333 -8.83 18.31 0.57
C ARG A 333 -7.92 17.10 0.30
N SER A 334 -8.29 16.24 -0.63
CA SER A 334 -7.50 15.07 -1.04
C SER A 334 -6.57 15.45 -2.19
N ARG A 335 -5.34 15.83 -1.83
CA ARG A 335 -4.34 16.35 -2.77
C ARG A 335 -3.26 15.33 -3.10
N GLY A 336 -2.62 15.51 -4.27
CA GLY A 336 -1.62 14.62 -4.80
C GLY A 336 -2.24 13.39 -5.47
N THR A 337 -1.43 12.33 -5.55
CA THR A 337 -1.83 11.03 -6.09
C THR A 337 -2.07 10.01 -5.00
N ILE A 338 -2.74 8.92 -5.36
CA ILE A 338 -2.96 7.76 -4.53
C ILE A 338 -2.73 6.48 -5.36
N PRO A 339 -1.97 5.51 -4.85
CA PRO A 339 -1.82 4.20 -5.49
C PRO A 339 -3.05 3.34 -5.18
N ILE A 340 -3.99 3.27 -6.10
CA ILE A 340 -5.15 2.39 -6.00
C ILE A 340 -4.68 0.95 -6.26
N GLN A 341 -5.07 0.04 -5.39
CA GLN A 341 -4.66 -1.36 -5.44
C GLN A 341 -5.90 -2.21 -5.67
N ILE A 342 -5.98 -2.82 -6.84
CA ILE A 342 -7.19 -3.52 -7.33
C ILE A 342 -6.95 -5.02 -7.24
N ALA A 343 -7.79 -5.72 -6.49
CA ALA A 343 -7.69 -7.15 -6.24
C ALA A 343 -9.08 -7.81 -6.12
N GLY A 344 -9.10 -9.09 -5.76
CA GLY A 344 -10.31 -9.89 -5.67
C GLY A 344 -10.70 -10.47 -7.04
N ASN A 345 -11.99 -10.60 -7.30
CA ASN A 345 -12.48 -11.11 -8.59
C ASN A 345 -12.49 -9.98 -9.64
N VAL A 346 -11.32 -9.64 -10.15
CA VAL A 346 -11.11 -8.57 -11.13
C VAL A 346 -10.24 -9.06 -12.28
N LYS A 347 -10.48 -8.57 -13.49
CA LYS A 347 -9.75 -9.00 -14.69
C LYS A 347 -8.31 -8.48 -14.71
N TYR A 348 -8.12 -7.20 -14.38
CA TYR A 348 -6.82 -6.52 -14.39
C TYR A 348 -6.46 -6.07 -12.97
N GLY A 349 -6.05 -7.02 -12.13
CA GLY A 349 -5.61 -6.75 -10.77
C GLY A 349 -4.19 -6.17 -10.73
N GLY A 350 -3.96 -5.15 -9.91
CA GLY A 350 -2.65 -4.53 -9.80
C GLY A 350 -2.67 -3.16 -9.15
N LEU A 351 -1.61 -2.39 -9.34
CA LEU A 351 -1.45 -1.04 -8.80
C LEU A 351 -1.62 0.02 -9.88
N TYR A 352 -2.51 0.96 -9.62
CA TYR A 352 -2.82 2.09 -10.50
C TYR A 352 -2.68 3.41 -9.73
N GLU A 353 -1.58 4.15 -9.95
CA GLU A 353 -1.40 5.46 -9.32
C GLU A 353 -2.09 6.55 -10.15
N THR A 354 -2.94 7.32 -9.48
CA THR A 354 -3.70 8.43 -10.09
C THR A 354 -3.97 9.55 -9.10
N ALA A 355 -4.34 10.71 -9.59
CA ALA A 355 -4.92 11.78 -8.76
C ALA A 355 -6.24 11.32 -8.13
N PHE A 356 -6.58 11.84 -6.94
CA PHE A 356 -7.89 11.59 -6.35
C PHE A 356 -9.02 12.12 -7.25
N GLY A 357 -10.17 11.42 -7.27
CA GLY A 357 -11.38 11.88 -7.92
C GLY A 357 -11.98 10.94 -8.96
N LEU A 358 -11.29 9.88 -9.38
CA LEU A 358 -11.92 8.84 -10.21
C LEU A 358 -13.10 8.22 -9.46
N SER A 359 -14.20 7.96 -10.13
CA SER A 359 -15.31 7.23 -9.54
C SER A 359 -14.95 5.76 -9.31
N LEU A 360 -15.58 5.14 -8.32
CA LEU A 360 -15.40 3.72 -8.04
C LEU A 360 -15.75 2.86 -9.27
N GLY A 361 -16.74 3.28 -10.07
CA GLY A 361 -17.12 2.63 -11.32
C GLY A 361 -16.00 2.69 -12.38
N GLU A 362 -15.38 3.86 -12.59
CA GLU A 362 -14.24 3.97 -13.49
C GLU A 362 -13.09 3.05 -13.07
N ILE A 363 -12.82 2.96 -11.77
CA ILE A 363 -11.75 2.10 -11.25
C ILE A 363 -12.06 0.62 -11.51
N VAL A 364 -13.27 0.16 -11.23
CA VAL A 364 -13.63 -1.26 -11.32
C VAL A 364 -13.89 -1.69 -12.76
N ASP A 365 -14.68 -0.90 -13.51
CA ASP A 365 -15.15 -1.31 -14.84
C ASP A 365 -14.13 -1.01 -15.94
N HIS A 366 -13.52 0.20 -15.91
CA HIS A 366 -12.60 0.60 -16.98
C HIS A 366 -11.16 0.20 -16.69
N ILE A 367 -10.64 0.50 -15.50
CA ILE A 367 -9.25 0.19 -15.13
C ILE A 367 -9.13 -1.30 -14.80
N GLY A 368 -9.99 -1.82 -13.91
CA GLY A 368 -10.02 -3.22 -13.50
C GLY A 368 -10.58 -4.17 -14.56
N GLY A 369 -11.34 -3.65 -15.54
CA GLY A 369 -11.94 -4.42 -16.63
C GLY A 369 -13.11 -5.31 -16.20
N GLY A 370 -13.75 -5.01 -15.08
CA GLY A 370 -14.82 -5.82 -14.49
C GLY A 370 -14.31 -7.10 -13.83
N THR A 371 -15.22 -8.06 -13.61
CA THR A 371 -14.86 -9.33 -12.96
C THR A 371 -14.07 -10.27 -13.87
N ALA A 372 -13.16 -11.04 -13.29
CA ALA A 372 -12.41 -12.09 -14.02
C ALA A 372 -13.32 -13.24 -14.48
N THR A 373 -14.42 -13.49 -13.77
CA THR A 373 -15.42 -14.53 -14.10
C THR A 373 -16.38 -14.09 -15.21
N GLY A 374 -16.46 -12.80 -15.54
CA GLY A 374 -17.47 -12.24 -16.44
C GLY A 374 -18.86 -12.12 -15.81
N ARG A 375 -19.03 -12.50 -14.53
CA ARG A 375 -20.29 -12.34 -13.78
C ARG A 375 -20.46 -10.87 -13.35
N PRO A 376 -21.67 -10.38 -13.09
CA PRO A 376 -21.89 -9.04 -12.58
C PRO A 376 -21.12 -8.75 -11.27
N VAL A 377 -20.57 -7.54 -11.14
CA VAL A 377 -20.03 -7.07 -9.86
C VAL A 377 -21.18 -6.90 -8.88
N ARG A 378 -21.12 -7.57 -7.74
CA ARG A 378 -22.09 -7.45 -6.64
C ARG A 378 -21.72 -6.32 -5.70
N ALA A 379 -20.48 -6.35 -5.23
CA ALA A 379 -19.97 -5.41 -4.24
C ALA A 379 -18.49 -5.16 -4.45
N VAL A 380 -18.05 -4.02 -3.93
CA VAL A 380 -16.62 -3.68 -3.83
C VAL A 380 -16.34 -3.29 -2.39
N GLN A 381 -15.39 -3.97 -1.74
CA GLN A 381 -14.86 -3.55 -0.44
C GLN A 381 -13.72 -2.58 -0.64
N VAL A 382 -13.76 -1.44 0.05
CA VAL A 382 -12.71 -0.41 -0.01
C VAL A 382 -12.22 -0.10 1.39
N GLY A 383 -10.91 -0.13 1.59
CA GLY A 383 -10.27 0.18 2.86
C GLY A 383 -9.87 -1.04 3.70
N GLY A 384 -9.58 -2.16 3.03
CA GLY A 384 -9.11 -3.39 3.67
C GLY A 384 -10.23 -4.17 4.38
N PRO A 385 -9.89 -5.09 5.30
CA PRO A 385 -10.86 -5.98 5.96
C PRO A 385 -11.86 -5.24 6.86
N LEU A 386 -11.55 -4.00 7.22
CA LEU A 386 -12.40 -3.12 8.02
C LEU A 386 -13.14 -2.07 7.17
N GLY A 387 -13.03 -2.16 5.86
CA GLY A 387 -13.67 -1.26 4.90
C GLY A 387 -15.12 -1.64 4.58
N ALA A 388 -15.93 -0.63 4.23
CA ALA A 388 -17.31 -0.84 3.84
C ALA A 388 -17.46 -1.51 2.48
N TYR A 389 -18.57 -2.22 2.28
CA TYR A 389 -18.99 -2.76 0.99
C TYR A 389 -19.85 -1.73 0.25
N PHE A 390 -19.44 -1.41 -0.97
CA PHE A 390 -20.15 -0.51 -1.87
C PHE A 390 -20.91 -1.32 -2.92
N PRO A 391 -22.26 -1.25 -2.95
CA PRO A 391 -23.06 -1.86 -4.00
C PRO A 391 -22.95 -1.05 -5.30
N ARG A 392 -23.37 -1.62 -6.42
CA ARG A 392 -23.34 -0.98 -7.74
C ARG A 392 -23.98 0.42 -7.76
N ALA A 393 -25.03 0.65 -6.96
CA ALA A 393 -25.72 1.94 -6.85
C ALA A 393 -24.84 3.08 -6.29
N LEU A 394 -23.69 2.77 -5.69
CA LEU A 394 -22.75 3.74 -5.13
C LEU A 394 -21.46 3.91 -5.98
N PHE A 395 -21.41 3.37 -7.18
CA PHE A 395 -20.20 3.39 -8.02
C PHE A 395 -19.86 4.77 -8.60
N ASP A 396 -20.78 5.75 -8.54
CA ASP A 396 -20.51 7.14 -8.89
C ASP A 396 -19.71 7.89 -7.80
N THR A 397 -19.46 7.25 -6.64
CA THR A 397 -18.70 7.86 -5.54
C THR A 397 -17.27 8.13 -5.99
N PRO A 398 -16.78 9.38 -5.98
CA PRO A 398 -15.41 9.69 -6.31
C PRO A 398 -14.46 9.16 -5.23
N PHE A 399 -13.30 8.66 -5.66
CA PHE A 399 -12.27 8.13 -4.76
C PHE A 399 -11.62 9.28 -4.01
N ASP A 400 -12.23 9.66 -2.89
CA ASP A 400 -11.93 10.82 -2.07
C ASP A 400 -12.31 10.54 -0.61
N TYR A 401 -11.51 11.02 0.35
CA TYR A 401 -11.72 10.75 1.78
C TYR A 401 -13.08 11.23 2.26
N GLU A 402 -13.48 12.45 1.89
CA GLU A 402 -14.72 13.06 2.32
C GLU A 402 -15.94 12.41 1.66
N ALA A 403 -15.83 12.07 0.37
CA ALA A 403 -16.91 11.43 -0.37
C ALA A 403 -17.23 10.02 0.17
N PHE A 404 -16.19 9.24 0.51
CA PHE A 404 -16.37 7.92 1.11
C PHE A 404 -16.91 8.02 2.54
N ALA A 405 -16.41 8.97 3.34
CA ALA A 405 -16.91 9.19 4.69
C ALA A 405 -18.41 9.57 4.70
N ALA A 406 -18.88 10.35 3.71
CA ALA A 406 -20.30 10.69 3.55
C ALA A 406 -21.20 9.48 3.20
N LYS A 407 -20.61 8.34 2.85
CA LYS A 407 -21.28 7.07 2.56
C LYS A 407 -21.00 6.00 3.62
N ASP A 408 -20.65 6.41 4.84
CA ASP A 408 -20.22 5.49 5.91
C ASP A 408 -19.12 4.51 5.47
N GLY A 409 -18.18 4.99 4.65
CA GLY A 409 -17.05 4.24 4.14
C GLY A 409 -15.73 4.94 4.43
N LEU A 410 -14.64 4.29 4.07
CA LEU A 410 -13.29 4.85 4.14
C LEU A 410 -12.46 4.35 2.97
N ILE A 411 -11.50 5.17 2.51
CA ILE A 411 -10.56 4.75 1.46
C ILE A 411 -9.52 3.78 2.03
N GLY A 412 -9.20 3.90 3.32
CA GLY A 412 -8.13 3.12 3.93
C GLY A 412 -6.78 3.40 3.28
N HIS A 413 -6.03 2.35 3.02
CA HIS A 413 -4.77 2.37 2.27
C HIS A 413 -4.98 2.20 0.74
N ALA A 414 -6.18 2.52 0.25
CA ALA A 414 -6.60 2.40 -1.16
C ALA A 414 -6.63 0.97 -1.72
N GLY A 415 -6.75 -0.04 -0.88
CA GLY A 415 -7.04 -1.40 -1.29
C GLY A 415 -8.50 -1.58 -1.68
N ILE A 416 -8.74 -2.19 -2.84
CA ILE A 416 -10.06 -2.46 -3.40
C ILE A 416 -10.19 -3.96 -3.66
N THR A 417 -11.20 -4.59 -3.07
CA THR A 417 -11.53 -6.00 -3.32
C THR A 417 -12.86 -6.09 -4.06
N VAL A 418 -12.84 -6.65 -5.25
CA VAL A 418 -14.03 -6.82 -6.11
C VAL A 418 -14.66 -8.18 -5.86
N PHE A 419 -15.97 -8.20 -5.68
CA PHE A 419 -16.80 -9.40 -5.51
C PHE A 419 -17.83 -9.50 -6.64
N ASP A 420 -17.98 -10.70 -7.20
CA ASP A 420 -19.09 -10.97 -8.12
C ASP A 420 -20.37 -11.39 -7.39
N ASP A 421 -21.44 -11.67 -8.14
CA ASP A 421 -22.77 -12.00 -7.63
C ASP A 421 -22.87 -13.38 -6.94
N SER A 422 -21.78 -14.15 -6.87
CA SER A 422 -21.71 -15.38 -6.07
C SER A 422 -21.34 -15.14 -4.61
N ALA A 423 -20.91 -13.92 -4.24
CA ALA A 423 -20.50 -13.61 -2.87
C ALA A 423 -21.71 -13.52 -1.94
N ASP A 424 -21.62 -14.16 -0.79
CA ASP A 424 -22.59 -14.11 0.32
C ASP A 424 -22.15 -13.02 1.31
N MET A 425 -22.93 -11.95 1.43
CA MET A 425 -22.54 -10.78 2.21
C MET A 425 -22.73 -10.98 3.73
N LEU A 426 -23.55 -11.92 4.17
CA LEU A 426 -23.59 -12.33 5.58
C LEU A 426 -22.29 -13.05 5.98
N LYS A 427 -21.76 -13.90 5.11
CA LYS A 427 -20.45 -14.54 5.36
C LYS A 427 -19.32 -13.52 5.38
N GLN A 428 -19.38 -12.48 4.55
CA GLN A 428 -18.40 -11.39 4.57
C GLN A 428 -18.49 -10.57 5.87
N ALA A 429 -19.67 -10.24 6.34
CA ALA A 429 -19.90 -9.56 7.62
C ALA A 429 -19.38 -10.41 8.80
N ARG A 430 -19.67 -11.71 8.79
CA ARG A 430 -19.15 -12.66 9.78
C ARG A 430 -17.61 -12.70 9.77
N PHE A 431 -17.01 -12.77 8.58
CA PHE A 431 -15.55 -12.75 8.43
C PHE A 431 -14.92 -11.49 9.04
N ALA A 432 -15.52 -10.32 8.84
CA ALA A 432 -15.01 -9.07 9.44
C ALA A 432 -14.99 -9.14 10.98
N MET A 433 -16.03 -9.69 11.60
CA MET A 433 -16.08 -9.91 13.06
C MET A 433 -15.03 -10.93 13.51
N GLU A 434 -14.87 -12.04 12.78
CA GLU A 434 -13.89 -13.09 13.09
C GLU A 434 -12.46 -12.57 12.97
N PHE A 435 -12.15 -11.83 11.90
CA PHE A 435 -10.88 -11.16 11.72
C PHE A 435 -10.56 -10.23 12.90
N CYS A 436 -11.51 -9.40 13.31
CA CYS A 436 -11.34 -8.53 14.47
C CYS A 436 -11.15 -9.32 15.77
N ALA A 437 -11.87 -10.42 15.96
CA ALA A 437 -11.74 -11.28 17.14
C ALA A 437 -10.33 -11.90 17.27
N ILE A 438 -9.76 -12.35 16.13
CA ILE A 438 -8.42 -12.95 16.06
C ILE A 438 -7.34 -11.89 16.30
N GLU A 439 -7.47 -10.73 15.65
CA GLU A 439 -6.45 -9.68 15.63
C GLU A 439 -6.55 -8.68 16.80
N SER A 440 -7.58 -8.77 17.62
CA SER A 440 -7.76 -7.86 18.76
C SER A 440 -6.59 -7.98 19.75
N CYS A 441 -6.00 -6.83 20.13
CA CYS A 441 -5.00 -6.80 21.20
C CYS A 441 -5.58 -7.15 22.58
N GLY A 442 -6.92 -7.21 22.69
CA GLY A 442 -7.64 -7.59 23.90
C GLY A 442 -7.76 -6.50 24.97
N LYS A 443 -7.30 -5.27 24.72
CA LYS A 443 -7.25 -4.22 25.73
C LYS A 443 -8.62 -3.65 26.09
N CYS A 444 -9.46 -3.32 25.09
CA CYS A 444 -10.78 -2.73 25.35
C CYS A 444 -11.91 -3.74 25.17
N THR A 445 -12.89 -3.72 26.07
CA THR A 445 -14.03 -4.65 26.09
C THR A 445 -14.87 -4.61 24.82
N PRO A 446 -15.23 -3.42 24.24
CA PRO A 446 -16.05 -3.39 23.03
C PRO A 446 -15.46 -4.17 21.86
N CYS A 447 -14.17 -4.01 21.58
CA CYS A 447 -13.47 -4.78 20.55
C CYS A 447 -13.34 -6.25 20.95
N ARG A 448 -12.76 -6.54 22.13
CA ARG A 448 -12.45 -7.92 22.55
C ARG A 448 -13.66 -8.83 22.63
N ILE A 449 -14.74 -8.35 23.26
CA ILE A 449 -15.97 -9.14 23.49
C ILE A 449 -16.94 -8.96 22.33
N GLY A 450 -17.09 -7.72 21.82
CA GLY A 450 -18.04 -7.39 20.76
C GLY A 450 -17.76 -8.15 19.47
N SER A 451 -16.50 -8.30 19.06
CA SER A 451 -16.17 -9.05 17.84
C SER A 451 -16.52 -10.55 17.98
N THR A 452 -16.20 -11.18 19.10
CA THR A 452 -16.54 -12.58 19.37
C THR A 452 -18.06 -12.79 19.40
N ARG A 453 -18.78 -11.91 20.13
CA ARG A 453 -20.26 -11.98 20.16
C ARG A 453 -20.86 -11.66 18.78
N GLY A 454 -20.23 -10.79 18.00
CA GLY A 454 -20.62 -10.51 16.62
C GLY A 454 -20.57 -11.75 15.71
N VAL A 455 -19.49 -12.56 15.81
CA VAL A 455 -19.37 -13.85 15.09
C VAL A 455 -20.54 -14.77 15.47
N GLU A 456 -20.76 -14.99 16.76
CA GLU A 456 -21.81 -15.88 17.26
C GLU A 456 -23.22 -15.39 16.83
N THR A 457 -23.43 -14.08 16.78
CA THR A 457 -24.69 -13.48 16.38
C THR A 457 -24.91 -13.64 14.87
N ALA A 458 -23.87 -13.43 14.04
CA ALA A 458 -23.94 -13.69 12.61
C ALA A 458 -24.19 -15.17 12.30
N ASP A 459 -23.59 -16.10 13.06
CA ASP A 459 -23.83 -17.54 12.93
C ASP A 459 -25.30 -17.89 13.24
N LYS A 460 -25.92 -17.28 14.24
CA LYS A 460 -27.35 -17.47 14.54
C LYS A 460 -28.26 -16.97 13.41
N ILE A 461 -27.92 -15.81 12.81
CA ILE A 461 -28.64 -15.28 11.64
C ILE A 461 -28.55 -16.29 10.49
N ALA A 462 -27.35 -16.79 10.18
CA ALA A 462 -27.12 -17.77 9.12
C ALA A 462 -27.88 -19.08 9.33
N GLN A 463 -28.10 -19.48 10.59
CA GLN A 463 -28.87 -20.66 10.97
C GLN A 463 -30.38 -20.41 11.05
N GLY A 464 -30.86 -19.21 10.77
CA GLY A 464 -32.27 -18.85 10.87
C GLY A 464 -32.82 -18.78 12.30
N ILE A 465 -31.93 -18.68 13.30
CA ILE A 465 -32.34 -18.59 14.71
C ILE A 465 -32.68 -17.13 15.04
N GLU A 466 -33.96 -16.86 15.32
CA GLU A 466 -34.49 -15.52 15.65
C GLU A 466 -33.83 -14.40 14.81
N PRO A 467 -33.85 -14.47 13.45
CA PRO A 467 -33.01 -13.64 12.60
C PRO A 467 -33.21 -12.14 12.83
N GLU A 468 -34.44 -11.65 13.00
CA GLU A 468 -34.74 -10.24 13.23
C GLU A 468 -34.16 -9.74 14.56
N LYS A 469 -34.29 -10.53 15.63
CA LYS A 469 -33.74 -10.21 16.93
C LYS A 469 -32.21 -10.20 16.91
N ASN A 470 -31.59 -11.17 16.23
CA ASN A 470 -30.13 -11.25 16.11
C ASN A 470 -29.57 -10.17 15.17
N LYS A 471 -30.28 -9.72 14.11
CA LYS A 471 -29.91 -8.54 13.33
C LYS A 471 -29.89 -7.26 14.19
N ALA A 472 -30.93 -7.04 14.99
CA ALA A 472 -30.95 -5.92 15.92
C ALA A 472 -29.80 -5.97 16.93
N LEU A 473 -29.53 -7.15 17.51
CA LEU A 473 -28.41 -7.35 18.42
C LEU A 473 -27.05 -7.11 17.75
N LEU A 474 -26.87 -7.56 16.51
CA LEU A 474 -25.63 -7.33 15.74
C LEU A 474 -25.41 -5.84 15.48
N ALA A 475 -26.46 -5.08 15.17
CA ALA A 475 -26.39 -3.61 15.03
C ALA A 475 -26.01 -2.93 16.34
N ASP A 476 -26.57 -3.35 17.48
CA ASP A 476 -26.22 -2.80 18.80
C ASP A 476 -24.75 -3.08 19.18
N LEU A 477 -24.27 -4.29 18.89
CA LEU A 477 -22.85 -4.66 19.05
C LEU A 477 -21.94 -3.77 18.19
N CYS A 478 -22.30 -3.56 16.92
CA CYS A 478 -21.58 -2.66 16.01
C CYS A 478 -21.53 -1.24 16.54
N ASN A 479 -22.64 -0.69 17.03
CA ASN A 479 -22.67 0.65 17.66
C ASN A 479 -21.78 0.72 18.89
N THR A 480 -21.82 -0.29 19.75
CA THR A 480 -20.96 -0.37 20.94
C THR A 480 -19.48 -0.42 20.54
N MET A 481 -19.12 -1.19 19.53
CA MET A 481 -17.75 -1.28 19.03
C MET A 481 -17.30 0.04 18.40
N LYS A 482 -18.14 0.65 17.54
CA LYS A 482 -17.82 1.90 16.81
C LYS A 482 -17.45 3.04 17.75
N PHE A 483 -18.22 3.22 18.82
CA PHE A 483 -18.05 4.35 19.73
C PHE A 483 -17.27 4.05 21.01
N GLY A 484 -17.12 2.79 21.39
CA GLY A 484 -16.47 2.38 22.64
C GLY A 484 -15.07 1.81 22.48
N SER A 485 -14.60 1.51 21.26
CA SER A 485 -13.27 0.93 21.02
C SER A 485 -12.16 1.99 21.10
N LEU A 486 -10.98 1.59 21.61
CA LEU A 486 -9.83 2.48 21.76
C LEU A 486 -9.11 2.83 20.45
N CYS A 487 -9.23 1.99 19.44
CA CYS A 487 -8.55 2.17 18.15
C CYS A 487 -9.43 1.76 16.97
N ALA A 488 -8.92 2.03 15.77
CA ALA A 488 -9.61 1.75 14.51
C ALA A 488 -9.95 0.27 14.32
N LEU A 489 -9.17 -0.68 14.84
CA LEU A 489 -9.49 -2.11 14.68
C LEU A 489 -10.92 -2.42 15.14
N GLY A 490 -11.27 -2.13 16.38
CA GLY A 490 -12.62 -2.33 16.87
C GLY A 490 -13.62 -1.28 16.38
N GLY A 491 -13.16 -0.02 16.18
CA GLY A 491 -14.02 1.08 15.76
C GLY A 491 -14.47 1.02 14.29
N PHE A 492 -13.69 0.36 13.41
CA PHE A 492 -14.01 0.25 11.98
C PHE A 492 -14.58 -1.12 11.59
N THR A 493 -14.42 -2.18 12.39
CA THR A 493 -15.09 -3.48 12.16
C THR A 493 -16.59 -3.35 11.86
N PRO A 494 -17.34 -2.40 12.46
CA PRO A 494 -18.74 -2.16 12.11
C PRO A 494 -19.01 -1.75 10.66
N TYR A 495 -18.06 -1.13 9.95
CA TYR A 495 -18.29 -0.67 8.58
C TYR A 495 -18.63 -1.81 7.60
N PRO A 496 -17.81 -2.88 7.46
CA PRO A 496 -18.15 -4.00 6.60
C PRO A 496 -19.44 -4.70 7.04
N VAL A 497 -19.70 -4.83 8.34
CA VAL A 497 -20.88 -5.51 8.87
C VAL A 497 -22.14 -4.71 8.55
N MET A 498 -22.17 -3.42 8.88
CA MET A 498 -23.33 -2.57 8.68
C MET A 498 -23.61 -2.32 7.20
N SER A 499 -22.56 -2.11 6.38
CA SER A 499 -22.75 -1.95 4.93
C SER A 499 -23.30 -3.23 4.28
N ALA A 500 -22.83 -4.41 4.70
CA ALA A 500 -23.39 -5.68 4.25
C ALA A 500 -24.88 -5.81 4.62
N MET A 501 -25.25 -5.54 5.88
CA MET A 501 -26.64 -5.59 6.33
C MET A 501 -27.54 -4.59 5.60
N ASN A 502 -27.04 -3.36 5.38
CA ASN A 502 -27.85 -2.27 4.82
C ASN A 502 -28.06 -2.41 3.31
N HIS A 503 -27.04 -2.89 2.59
CA HIS A 503 -27.07 -2.93 1.14
C HIS A 503 -27.42 -4.29 0.55
N PHE A 504 -27.36 -5.37 1.35
CA PHE A 504 -27.62 -6.75 0.93
C PHE A 504 -28.50 -7.47 1.96
N PRO A 505 -29.67 -6.89 2.33
CA PRO A 505 -30.54 -7.44 3.38
C PRO A 505 -31.05 -8.84 3.07
N GLU A 506 -31.11 -9.23 1.80
CA GLU A 506 -31.54 -10.56 1.35
C GLU A 506 -30.64 -11.68 1.91
N ASP A 507 -29.34 -11.46 2.04
CA ASP A 507 -28.41 -12.45 2.59
C ASP A 507 -28.56 -12.62 4.11
N PHE A 508 -29.18 -11.64 4.78
CA PHE A 508 -29.47 -11.66 6.23
C PHE A 508 -30.87 -12.19 6.56
N SER A 509 -31.57 -12.67 5.55
CA SER A 509 -32.91 -13.28 5.68
C SER A 509 -32.88 -14.69 5.10
N PRO A 510 -32.21 -15.65 5.80
CA PRO A 510 -32.10 -17.01 5.31
C PRO A 510 -33.52 -17.62 5.10
N ALA A 511 -33.66 -18.40 4.05
CA ALA A 511 -34.91 -19.15 3.83
C ALA A 511 -35.25 -19.95 5.09
N PRO A 512 -36.52 -20.03 5.52
CA PRO A 512 -36.88 -20.83 6.66
C PRO A 512 -36.38 -22.26 6.42
N LEU A 513 -35.74 -22.83 7.47
CA LEU A 513 -35.41 -24.26 7.46
C LEU A 513 -36.69 -24.99 7.11
N ILE A 514 -36.75 -25.61 5.93
CA ILE A 514 -37.81 -26.56 5.64
C ILE A 514 -37.59 -27.68 6.65
N GLU A 515 -38.41 -27.72 7.72
CA GLU A 515 -38.45 -28.88 8.59
C GLU A 515 -38.63 -30.08 7.67
N ALA A 516 -37.64 -30.98 7.65
CA ALA A 516 -37.79 -32.25 6.96
C ALA A 516 -39.00 -32.88 7.59
N ALA A 517 -40.10 -32.93 6.85
CA ALA A 517 -41.29 -33.65 7.26
C ALA A 517 -40.86 -35.09 7.55
N GLU A 518 -41.02 -35.52 8.81
CA GLU A 518 -40.85 -36.90 9.26
C GLU A 518 -41.74 -37.89 8.48
#